data_95fe0ee81f51e50e1b90dc7fd3da2b63
#
_entry.id   95fe0ee81f51e50e1b90dc7fd3da2b63
#
_cell.length_a   1.000
_cell.length_b   1.000
_cell.length_c   1.000
_cell.angle_alpha   90.00
_cell.angle_beta   90.00
_cell.angle_gamma   90.00
#
_symmetry.space_group_name_H-M   'P 1'
#
loop_
_entity.id
_entity.type
_entity.pdbx_description
1 polymer ?
#
loop_
_entity_poly.entity_id
_entity_poly.type
_entity_poly.pdbx_seq_one_letter_code
_entity_poly.pdbx_strand_id
1 'polypeptide(L)' 'PGKREGLAQKVDTAAQEAERLGLTTATLILRMARLEIDRAEPEEVESMPRNNLRSKPN' A
#
# COMPACT_ATOMS: atom_id res chain seq x y z
N PRO A 1 -0.56 -14.80 5.84
CA PRO A 1 -0.65 -14.27 4.55
C PRO A 1 -1.91 -13.55 4.30
N GLY A 2 -2.85 -13.84 4.99
CA GLY A 2 -4.11 -13.31 4.67
C GLY A 2 -4.25 -11.82 4.71
N LYS A 3 -3.68 -11.19 5.70
CA LYS A 3 -3.88 -9.80 5.81
C LYS A 3 -3.31 -8.99 4.69
N ARG A 4 -2.10 -9.26 4.33
CA ARG A 4 -1.49 -8.50 3.29
C ARG A 4 -2.16 -8.78 1.97
N GLU A 5 -2.46 -10.02 1.72
CA GLU A 5 -3.09 -10.38 0.51
C GLU A 5 -4.46 -9.78 0.42
N GLY A 6 -5.19 -9.74 1.52
CA GLY A 6 -6.49 -9.13 1.53
C GLY A 6 -6.42 -7.65 1.23
N LEU A 7 -5.42 -6.98 1.78
CA LEU A 7 -5.26 -5.58 1.53
C LEU A 7 -4.93 -5.35 0.06
N ALA A 8 -4.05 -6.18 -0.50
CA ALA A 8 -3.68 -6.04 -1.88
C ALA A 8 -4.88 -6.19 -2.78
N GLN A 9 -5.77 -7.10 -2.46
CA GLN A 9 -6.94 -7.29 -3.26
C GLN A 9 -7.87 -6.11 -3.17
N LYS A 10 -7.99 -5.51 -2.01
CA LYS A 10 -8.86 -4.37 -1.88
C LYS A 10 -8.32 -3.22 -2.69
N VAL A 11 -7.02 -3.04 -2.69
CA VAL A 11 -6.42 -1.97 -3.44
C VAL A 11 -6.62 -2.22 -4.93
N ASP A 12 -6.48 -3.47 -5.34
CA ASP A 12 -6.64 -3.81 -6.73
C ASP A 12 -8.08 -3.52 -7.18
N THR A 13 -9.04 -3.89 -6.37
CA THR A 13 -10.42 -3.65 -6.70
C THR A 13 -10.69 -2.15 -6.77
N ALA A 14 -10.12 -1.40 -5.83
CA ALA A 14 -10.32 0.03 -5.83
C ALA A 14 -9.71 0.66 -7.08
N ALA A 15 -8.58 0.14 -7.53
CA ALA A 15 -7.95 0.69 -8.72
C ALA A 15 -8.83 0.45 -9.93
N GLN A 16 -9.42 -0.72 -10.02
CA GLN A 16 -10.29 -1.01 -11.13
C GLN A 16 -11.50 -0.11 -11.10
N GLU A 17 -12.02 0.12 -9.93
CA GLU A 17 -13.17 0.97 -9.81
C GLU A 17 -12.81 2.40 -10.20
N ALA A 18 -11.65 2.87 -9.76
CA ALA A 18 -11.22 4.21 -10.09
C ALA A 18 -11.05 4.35 -11.59
N GLU A 19 -10.55 3.30 -12.22
CA GLU A 19 -10.37 3.34 -13.64
C GLU A 19 -11.71 3.44 -14.35
N ARG A 20 -12.68 2.70 -13.88
CA ARG A 20 -13.99 2.76 -14.48
C ARG A 20 -14.61 4.12 -14.35
N LEU A 21 -14.31 4.81 -13.27
CA LEU A 21 -14.86 6.13 -13.05
C LEU A 21 -14.04 7.22 -13.73
N GLY A 22 -12.99 6.83 -14.43
CA GLY A 22 -12.20 7.81 -15.13
C GLY A 22 -11.24 8.60 -14.27
N LEU A 23 -10.97 8.09 -13.08
CA LEU A 23 -10.08 8.80 -12.15
C LEU A 23 -8.67 8.36 -12.40
N THR A 24 -8.04 8.94 -13.37
CA THR A 24 -6.72 8.51 -13.79
C THR A 24 -5.67 8.59 -12.69
N THR A 25 -5.59 9.72 -12.04
CA THR A 25 -4.58 9.87 -11.02
C THR A 25 -4.79 8.92 -9.87
N ALA A 26 -6.05 8.77 -9.45
CA ALA A 26 -6.35 7.86 -8.36
C ALA A 26 -5.98 6.43 -8.76
N THR A 27 -6.23 6.06 -9.99
CA THR A 27 -5.90 4.74 -10.46
C THR A 27 -4.40 4.50 -10.37
N LEU A 28 -3.61 5.48 -10.78
CA LEU A 28 -2.18 5.33 -10.73
C LEU A 28 -1.68 5.23 -9.30
N ILE A 29 -2.21 6.03 -8.43
CA ILE A 29 -1.80 5.99 -7.04
C ILE A 29 -2.14 4.66 -6.43
N LEU A 30 -3.32 4.13 -6.73
CA LEU A 30 -3.69 2.85 -6.19
C LEU A 30 -2.83 1.73 -6.72
N ARG A 31 -2.42 1.81 -7.99
CA ARG A 31 -1.56 0.78 -8.52
C ARG A 31 -0.19 0.86 -7.89
N MET A 32 0.27 2.05 -7.57
CA MET A 32 1.54 2.18 -6.90
C MET A 32 1.44 1.62 -5.49
N ALA A 33 0.30 1.82 -4.86
CA ALA A 33 0.10 1.28 -3.53
C ALA A 33 0.14 -0.25 -3.59
N ARG A 34 -0.42 -0.84 -4.64
CA ARG A 34 -0.40 -2.27 -4.76
C ARG A 34 1.02 -2.78 -4.88
N LEU A 35 1.85 -2.07 -5.62
CA LEU A 35 3.22 -2.47 -5.77
C LEU A 35 3.93 -2.41 -4.43
N GLU A 36 3.64 -1.41 -3.66
CA GLU A 36 4.25 -1.28 -2.37
C GLU A 36 3.87 -2.45 -1.49
N ILE A 37 2.62 -2.84 -1.51
CA ILE A 37 2.17 -3.95 -0.70
C ILE A 37 2.86 -5.23 -1.13
N ASP A 38 2.99 -5.44 -2.43
CA ASP A 38 3.63 -6.64 -2.93
C ASP A 38 5.09 -6.72 -2.56
N ARG A 39 5.77 -5.59 -2.52
CA ARG A 39 7.17 -5.60 -2.24
C ARG A 39 7.52 -5.59 -0.77
N ALA A 40 6.58 -5.22 0.05
CA ALA A 40 6.86 -5.14 1.47
C ALA A 40 6.96 -6.52 2.05
N GLU A 41 7.84 -6.68 3.02
CA GLU A 41 7.95 -7.94 3.69
C GLU A 41 7.68 -7.73 5.13
N PRO A 42 6.95 -8.57 5.74
CA PRO A 42 6.50 -8.40 7.11
C PRO A 42 7.63 -8.12 8.08
N GLU A 43 8.62 -8.90 8.03
CA GLU A 43 9.69 -8.72 8.94
C GLU A 43 10.33 -7.41 8.75
N GLU A 44 10.54 -7.01 7.55
CA GLU A 44 11.14 -5.79 7.32
C GLU A 44 10.33 -4.66 7.81
N VAL A 45 9.10 -4.71 7.61
CA VAL A 45 8.22 -3.68 8.06
C VAL A 45 8.33 -3.49 9.52
N GLU A 46 8.31 -4.56 10.24
CA GLU A 46 8.42 -4.45 11.61
C GLU A 46 9.68 -3.90 12.07
N SER A 47 10.74 -4.28 11.48
CA SER A 47 11.98 -3.82 11.96
C SER A 47 12.31 -2.44 11.47
N MET A 48 11.49 -1.86 10.63
CA MET A 48 11.84 -0.61 10.14
C MET A 48 11.93 0.43 11.18
N PRO A 49 12.98 1.11 11.26
CA PRO A 49 13.17 2.14 12.24
C PRO A 49 12.40 3.40 11.95
N ARG A 50 11.67 3.41 10.91
CA ARG A 50 10.97 4.59 10.63
C ARG A 50 10.12 5.06 11.76
N ASN A 51 9.72 4.20 12.59
CA ASN A 51 8.97 4.59 13.72
C ASN A 51 9.81 5.44 14.60
N ASN A 52 11.03 5.08 14.73
CA ASN A 52 11.91 5.80 15.56
C ASN A 52 12.10 7.17 15.03
N LEU A 53 12.20 7.28 13.76
CA LEU A 53 12.40 8.55 13.20
C LEU A 53 11.33 9.49 13.58
N ARG A 54 10.16 9.07 13.48
CA ARG A 54 9.10 9.89 13.83
C ARG A 54 9.04 10.20 15.21
N SER A 55 9.29 9.27 15.97
CA SER A 55 9.11 9.47 17.35
C SER A 55 10.15 10.36 17.86
N LYS A 56 11.25 10.36 17.34
CA LYS A 56 12.23 11.10 17.88
C LYS A 56 12.19 12.47 17.81
N PRO A 57 11.70 12.98 17.09
CA PRO A 57 11.80 14.34 17.09
C PRO A 57 11.49 14.87 18.37
N ASN A 58 11.45 14.88 18.62
CA ASN A 58 11.26 15.27 19.56
C ASN A 58 11.65 15.43 19.85
#